data_1ec7d2798666159acda08cfd82d29838
#
_entry.id   1ec7d2798666159acda08cfd82d29838
#
_cell.length_a   1.000
_cell.length_b   1.000
_cell.length_c   1.000
_cell.angle_alpha   90.00
_cell.angle_beta   90.00
_cell.angle_gamma   90.00
#
_symmetry.space_group_name_H-M   'P 1'
#
loop_
_entity.id
_entity.type
_entity.pdbx_description
1 polymer ?
#
loop_
_entity_poly.entity_id
_entity_poly.type
_entity_poly.pdbx_seq_one_letter_code
_entity_poly.pdbx_strand_id
1 'polypeptide(L)'
;VDDAIVLLSDGTQTDTLTKICTDDLPPGLEQVAAGIFGIPAEVLVNLHLCAYVSLDMVGEVGKTYTIQILHQGKAYQASSKILSPTVPDSLYWKPEGNFNDRGFSWVQLSDPSATSDAYSWEVKYAQDLQFSKPFSPYFNDKFFNGLTFEFAYENPMSFNDPNGNDAYRGYYKLGDTIVVKLSKIGGKEYNYFEKKYNQIYSGGSPFAVPTNVPTNIEGGALGVWVAYSPWIDTLVCQ
;
A
#
# COMPACT_ATOMS: atom_id res chain seq x y z
N VAL A 1 21.35 -2.93 5.00
CA VAL A 1 21.96 -4.20 5.42
C VAL A 1 22.50 -4.87 4.17
N ASP A 2 23.84 -4.94 4.07
CA ASP A 2 24.51 -5.30 2.80
C ASP A 2 24.89 -6.77 2.69
N ASP A 3 24.89 -7.50 3.79
CA ASP A 3 25.40 -8.85 3.93
C ASP A 3 24.37 -9.86 4.49
N ALA A 4 23.08 -9.57 4.37
CA ALA A 4 22.04 -10.49 4.77
C ALA A 4 21.82 -11.58 3.71
N ILE A 5 21.51 -12.79 4.18
CA ILE A 5 20.91 -13.84 3.37
C ILE A 5 19.40 -13.74 3.59
N VAL A 6 18.66 -13.55 2.50
CA VAL A 6 17.19 -13.42 2.56
C VAL A 6 16.58 -14.55 1.77
N LEU A 7 15.75 -15.34 2.43
CA LEU A 7 15.06 -16.50 1.87
C LEU A 7 13.56 -16.23 1.85
N LEU A 8 12.90 -16.59 0.76
CA LEU A 8 11.45 -16.53 0.60
C LEU A 8 10.91 -17.93 0.31
N SER A 9 9.93 -18.39 1.10
CA SER A 9 9.30 -19.70 0.89
C SER A 9 7.79 -19.57 0.78
N ASP A 10 7.20 -20.34 -0.14
CA ASP A 10 5.74 -20.53 -0.27
C ASP A 10 5.23 -21.81 0.43
N GLY A 11 6.13 -22.48 1.19
CA GLY A 11 5.87 -23.75 1.87
C GLY A 11 6.18 -24.99 1.03
N THR A 12 6.40 -24.86 -0.28
CA THR A 12 6.77 -25.94 -1.21
C THR A 12 8.16 -25.74 -1.79
N GLN A 13 8.51 -24.52 -2.07
CA GLN A 13 9.83 -24.12 -2.58
C GLN A 13 10.39 -22.96 -1.77
N THR A 14 11.70 -22.79 -1.83
CA THR A 14 12.41 -21.68 -1.18
C THR A 14 13.33 -21.04 -2.20
N ASP A 15 13.22 -19.71 -2.33
CA ASP A 15 14.06 -18.88 -3.16
C ASP A 15 15.02 -18.06 -2.30
N THR A 16 16.26 -17.88 -2.77
CA THR A 16 17.21 -16.96 -2.16
C THR A 16 17.15 -15.64 -2.90
N LEU A 17 16.66 -14.61 -2.23
CA LEU A 17 16.41 -13.32 -2.86
C LEU A 17 17.71 -12.66 -3.33
N THR A 18 17.67 -12.10 -4.52
CA THR A 18 18.77 -11.33 -5.10
C THR A 18 18.74 -9.90 -4.57
N LYS A 19 19.88 -9.44 -4.03
CA LYS A 19 20.06 -8.05 -3.66
C LYS A 19 20.28 -7.20 -4.91
N ILE A 20 19.49 -6.15 -5.06
CA ILE A 20 19.60 -5.15 -6.14
C ILE A 20 19.69 -3.77 -5.48
N CYS A 21 20.69 -2.99 -5.83
CA CYS A 21 20.88 -1.63 -5.33
C CYS A 21 20.63 -0.59 -6.44
N THR A 22 20.31 0.64 -6.02
CA THR A 22 20.06 1.75 -6.96
C THR A 22 21.28 2.07 -7.83
N ASP A 23 22.49 1.85 -7.32
CA ASP A 23 23.74 2.09 -8.04
C ASP A 23 23.95 1.08 -9.19
N ASP A 24 23.34 -0.09 -9.10
CA ASP A 24 23.47 -1.20 -10.04
C ASP A 24 22.23 -1.39 -10.93
N LEU A 25 21.29 -0.43 -10.90
CA LEU A 25 20.08 -0.53 -11.70
C LEU A 25 20.38 -0.49 -13.20
N PRO A 26 19.90 -1.46 -13.98
CA PRO A 26 19.93 -1.38 -15.42
C PRO A 26 19.23 -0.11 -15.92
N PRO A 27 19.76 0.57 -16.97
CA PRO A 27 19.13 1.75 -17.54
C PRO A 27 17.67 1.49 -17.94
N GLY A 28 16.79 2.40 -17.53
CA GLY A 28 15.34 2.32 -17.77
C GLY A 28 14.53 1.64 -16.66
N LEU A 29 15.18 1.08 -15.63
CA LEU A 29 14.48 0.52 -14.48
C LEU A 29 14.32 1.50 -13.30
N GLU A 30 14.82 2.72 -13.43
CA GLU A 30 14.77 3.76 -12.38
C GLU A 30 13.31 4.08 -11.99
N GLN A 31 12.41 4.12 -12.96
CA GLN A 31 10.98 4.37 -12.71
C GLN A 31 10.30 3.20 -12.00
N VAL A 32 10.67 1.97 -12.33
CA VAL A 32 10.16 0.77 -11.65
C VAL A 32 10.65 0.75 -10.20
N ALA A 33 11.93 1.00 -9.99
CA ALA A 33 12.51 1.09 -8.65
C ALA A 33 11.88 2.24 -7.84
N ALA A 34 11.68 3.41 -8.45
CA ALA A 34 10.98 4.54 -7.86
C ALA A 34 9.58 4.15 -7.34
N GLY A 35 8.83 3.37 -8.14
CA GLY A 35 7.54 2.83 -7.73
C GLY A 35 7.62 1.86 -6.54
N ILE A 36 8.64 1.02 -6.48
CA ILE A 36 8.86 0.07 -5.38
C ILE A 36 9.23 0.80 -4.09
N PHE A 37 10.14 1.77 -4.16
CA PHE A 37 10.59 2.53 -2.99
C PHE A 37 9.64 3.66 -2.58
N GLY A 38 8.69 4.04 -3.45
CA GLY A 38 7.80 5.18 -3.22
C GLY A 38 8.54 6.54 -3.20
N ILE A 39 9.62 6.64 -3.95
CA ILE A 39 10.50 7.82 -4.03
C ILE A 39 10.59 8.24 -5.50
N PRO A 40 10.50 9.56 -5.83
CA PRO A 40 10.69 10.03 -7.20
C PRO A 40 12.02 9.55 -7.81
N ALA A 41 12.01 9.18 -9.08
CA ALA A 41 13.18 8.59 -9.73
C ALA A 41 14.40 9.52 -9.72
N GLU A 42 14.20 10.82 -9.87
CA GLU A 42 15.25 11.86 -9.80
C GLU A 42 15.90 11.97 -8.41
N VAL A 43 15.18 11.58 -7.36
CA VAL A 43 15.72 11.51 -5.99
C VAL A 43 16.38 10.16 -5.76
N LEU A 44 15.74 9.09 -6.24
CA LEU A 44 16.19 7.71 -6.04
C LEU A 44 17.61 7.47 -6.58
N VAL A 45 17.94 8.00 -7.76
CA VAL A 45 19.26 7.84 -8.39
C VAL A 45 20.41 8.48 -7.61
N ASN A 46 20.08 9.34 -6.66
CA ASN A 46 21.07 9.97 -5.76
C ASN A 46 21.17 9.29 -4.38
N LEU A 47 20.42 8.21 -4.17
CA LEU A 47 20.38 7.49 -2.91
C LEU A 47 20.91 6.07 -3.09
N HIS A 48 21.80 5.65 -2.20
CA HIS A 48 22.20 4.24 -2.13
C HIS A 48 21.13 3.44 -1.36
N LEU A 49 20.19 2.88 -2.09
CA LEU A 49 19.12 2.01 -1.54
C LEU A 49 19.22 0.62 -2.17
N CYS A 50 19.06 -0.40 -1.35
CA CYS A 50 19.05 -1.78 -1.82
C CYS A 50 17.74 -2.47 -1.43
N ALA A 51 17.27 -3.36 -2.30
CA ALA A 51 16.17 -4.28 -2.06
C ALA A 51 16.59 -5.72 -2.32
N TYR A 52 15.97 -6.65 -1.61
CA TYR A 52 16.07 -8.07 -1.90
C TYR A 52 14.81 -8.49 -2.66
N VAL A 53 14.99 -9.03 -3.86
CA VAL A 53 13.90 -9.36 -4.80
C VAL A 53 13.96 -10.83 -5.19
N SER A 54 12.81 -11.47 -5.26
CA SER A 54 12.65 -12.74 -5.95
C SER A 54 12.50 -12.50 -7.45
N LEU A 55 13.24 -13.24 -8.26
CA LEU A 55 13.10 -13.22 -9.70
C LEU A 55 12.29 -14.40 -10.24
N ASP A 56 12.12 -15.44 -9.43
CA ASP A 56 11.56 -16.73 -9.83
C ASP A 56 10.21 -17.04 -9.18
N MET A 57 9.90 -16.41 -8.03
CA MET A 57 8.69 -16.71 -7.27
C MET A 57 7.58 -15.70 -7.57
N VAL A 58 6.43 -16.17 -8.00
CA VAL A 58 5.22 -15.37 -8.23
C VAL A 58 4.22 -15.61 -7.12
N GLY A 59 3.60 -14.52 -6.63
CA GLY A 59 2.58 -14.61 -5.59
C GLY A 59 1.27 -15.24 -6.07
N GLU A 60 0.75 -16.21 -5.31
CA GLU A 60 -0.50 -16.91 -5.59
C GLU A 60 -1.51 -16.71 -4.46
N VAL A 61 -2.77 -16.43 -4.82
CA VAL A 61 -3.87 -16.30 -3.85
C VAL A 61 -4.03 -17.59 -3.06
N GLY A 62 -4.19 -17.46 -1.75
CA GLY A 62 -4.36 -18.59 -0.82
C GLY A 62 -3.06 -19.12 -0.23
N LYS A 63 -1.90 -18.85 -0.83
CA LYS A 63 -0.60 -19.26 -0.31
C LYS A 63 -0.08 -18.31 0.77
N THR A 64 0.70 -18.89 1.70
CA THR A 64 1.42 -18.15 2.75
C THR A 64 2.88 -18.07 2.35
N TYR A 65 3.42 -16.86 2.37
CA TYR A 65 4.82 -16.58 2.06
C TYR A 65 5.56 -16.23 3.33
N THR A 66 6.62 -17.00 3.59
CA THR A 66 7.49 -16.81 4.76
C THR A 66 8.83 -16.26 4.31
N ILE A 67 9.20 -15.11 4.86
CA ILE A 67 10.54 -14.54 4.71
C ILE A 67 11.41 -14.94 5.89
N GLN A 68 12.64 -15.33 5.63
CA GLN A 68 13.68 -15.53 6.62
C GLN A 68 14.89 -14.66 6.28
N ILE A 69 15.42 -13.95 7.26
CA ILE A 69 16.56 -13.06 7.10
C ILE A 69 17.65 -13.49 8.08
N LEU A 70 18.80 -13.85 7.56
CA LEU A 70 19.99 -14.19 8.35
C LEU A 70 21.00 -13.06 8.22
N HIS A 71 21.34 -12.43 9.34
CA HIS A 71 22.28 -11.33 9.37
C HIS A 71 23.07 -11.32 10.67
N GLN A 72 24.39 -11.33 10.58
CA GLN A 72 25.33 -11.26 11.72
C GLN A 72 24.99 -12.27 12.83
N GLY A 73 24.70 -13.50 12.46
CA GLY A 73 24.37 -14.59 13.39
C GLY A 73 22.98 -14.51 14.03
N LYS A 74 22.16 -13.54 13.63
CA LYS A 74 20.75 -13.44 14.05
C LYS A 74 19.83 -13.90 12.93
N ALA A 75 18.71 -14.49 13.30
CA ALA A 75 17.66 -14.90 12.39
C ALA A 75 16.38 -14.11 12.69
N TYR A 76 15.73 -13.63 11.63
CA TYR A 76 14.44 -12.96 11.67
C TYR A 76 13.49 -13.71 10.74
N GLN A 77 12.22 -13.78 11.10
CA GLN A 77 11.23 -14.47 10.30
C GLN A 77 9.88 -13.77 10.37
N ALA A 78 9.15 -13.79 9.26
CA ALA A 78 7.76 -13.37 9.22
C ALA A 78 7.00 -14.14 8.14
N SER A 79 5.69 -14.30 8.34
CA SER A 79 4.81 -14.94 7.37
C SER A 79 3.59 -14.07 7.10
N SER A 80 3.18 -14.01 5.84
CA SER A 80 1.95 -13.33 5.42
C SER A 80 1.26 -14.13 4.32
N LYS A 81 -0.07 -14.16 4.35
CA LYS A 81 -0.89 -14.90 3.38
C LYS A 81 -1.47 -13.96 2.34
N ILE A 82 -1.37 -14.32 1.06
CA ILE A 82 -2.12 -13.66 -0.01
C ILE A 82 -3.58 -14.10 0.12
N LEU A 83 -4.43 -13.19 0.58
CA LEU A 83 -5.86 -13.43 0.77
C LEU A 83 -6.59 -13.37 -0.58
N SER A 84 -7.79 -13.93 -0.68
CA SER A 84 -8.64 -13.70 -1.85
C SER A 84 -9.02 -12.23 -1.94
N PRO A 85 -8.83 -11.57 -3.10
CA PRO A 85 -9.19 -10.16 -3.24
C PRO A 85 -10.69 -9.98 -3.07
N THR A 86 -11.11 -8.86 -2.52
CA THR A 86 -12.51 -8.44 -2.51
C THR A 86 -12.73 -7.51 -3.69
N VAL A 87 -13.68 -7.87 -4.54
CA VAL A 87 -14.06 -7.07 -5.70
C VAL A 87 -15.18 -6.12 -5.28
N PRO A 88 -15.03 -4.82 -5.41
CA PRO A 88 -16.11 -3.87 -5.16
C PRO A 88 -17.31 -4.10 -6.08
N ASP A 89 -18.51 -3.82 -5.57
CA ASP A 89 -19.76 -3.90 -6.35
C ASP A 89 -19.84 -2.78 -7.38
N SER A 90 -19.31 -1.59 -7.03
CA SER A 90 -19.24 -0.45 -7.94
C SER A 90 -18.13 0.51 -7.56
N LEU A 91 -17.58 1.19 -8.57
CA LEU A 91 -16.64 2.29 -8.44
C LEU A 91 -17.17 3.44 -9.32
N TYR A 92 -17.31 4.64 -8.75
CA TYR A 92 -17.88 5.78 -9.44
C TYR A 92 -17.40 7.10 -8.84
N TRP A 93 -17.65 8.19 -9.53
CA TRP A 93 -17.36 9.54 -9.07
C TRP A 93 -18.66 10.30 -8.78
N LYS A 94 -18.65 11.13 -7.75
CA LYS A 94 -19.74 12.09 -7.46
C LYS A 94 -19.17 13.48 -7.24
N PRO A 95 -19.81 14.51 -7.78
CA PRO A 95 -19.53 15.88 -7.38
C PRO A 95 -19.83 16.09 -5.90
N GLU A 96 -19.07 16.95 -5.24
CA GLU A 96 -19.16 17.17 -3.79
C GLU A 96 -19.29 18.65 -3.45
N GLY A 97 -20.09 18.93 -2.43
CA GLY A 97 -20.34 20.28 -1.96
C GLY A 97 -21.05 21.16 -2.98
N ASN A 98 -20.53 22.37 -3.19
CA ASN A 98 -21.09 23.34 -4.14
C ASN A 98 -20.45 23.28 -5.54
N PHE A 99 -19.65 22.24 -5.81
CA PHE A 99 -18.96 22.06 -7.08
C PHE A 99 -19.73 21.12 -7.99
N ASN A 100 -19.84 21.47 -9.26
CA ASN A 100 -20.41 20.58 -10.28
C ASN A 100 -19.31 19.80 -11.03
N ASP A 101 -18.05 20.25 -10.91
CA ASP A 101 -16.90 19.72 -11.65
C ASP A 101 -15.78 19.21 -10.73
N ARG A 102 -16.06 19.06 -9.44
CA ARG A 102 -15.14 18.55 -8.41
C ARG A 102 -15.85 17.57 -7.50
N GLY A 103 -15.19 16.46 -7.17
CA GLY A 103 -15.80 15.43 -6.34
C GLY A 103 -14.82 14.39 -5.86
N PHE A 104 -15.36 13.35 -5.23
CA PHE A 104 -14.60 12.22 -4.70
C PHE A 104 -14.82 10.96 -5.54
N SER A 105 -13.85 10.04 -5.45
CA SER A 105 -14.06 8.67 -5.88
C SER A 105 -14.87 7.93 -4.80
N TRP A 106 -15.92 7.24 -5.22
CA TRP A 106 -16.80 6.45 -4.36
C TRP A 106 -16.71 4.98 -4.72
N VAL A 107 -16.79 4.14 -3.71
CA VAL A 107 -16.83 2.69 -3.89
C VAL A 107 -17.93 2.10 -3.02
N GLN A 108 -18.65 1.14 -3.58
CA GLN A 108 -19.56 0.28 -2.84
C GLN A 108 -18.91 -1.10 -2.71
N LEU A 109 -18.88 -1.62 -1.50
CA LEU A 109 -18.25 -2.89 -1.15
C LEU A 109 -19.19 -3.75 -0.35
N SER A 110 -19.49 -4.96 -0.84
CA SER A 110 -20.17 -6.02 -0.08
C SER A 110 -19.11 -6.87 0.61
N ASP A 111 -19.06 -6.75 1.93
CA ASP A 111 -18.03 -7.42 2.74
C ASP A 111 -18.46 -8.85 3.08
N PRO A 112 -17.54 -9.86 2.96
CA PRO A 112 -17.84 -11.24 3.31
C PRO A 112 -18.04 -11.45 4.82
N SER A 113 -19.22 -11.87 5.25
CA SER A 113 -19.54 -12.06 6.68
C SER A 113 -18.76 -13.18 7.40
N ALA A 114 -18.11 -14.08 6.64
CA ALA A 114 -17.41 -15.22 7.18
C ALA A 114 -15.97 -14.93 7.61
N THR A 115 -15.43 -13.77 7.25
CA THR A 115 -14.05 -13.36 7.51
C THR A 115 -14.02 -12.00 8.19
N SER A 116 -12.95 -11.72 8.91
CA SER A 116 -12.64 -10.38 9.39
C SER A 116 -11.56 -9.82 8.48
N ASP A 117 -11.91 -8.77 7.77
CA ASP A 117 -11.15 -8.29 6.63
C ASP A 117 -10.54 -6.92 6.87
N ALA A 118 -9.41 -6.70 6.24
CA ALA A 118 -8.73 -5.40 6.26
C ALA A 118 -8.20 -5.05 4.87
N TYR A 119 -8.17 -3.76 4.61
CA TYR A 119 -7.97 -3.23 3.27
C TYR A 119 -6.95 -2.08 3.26
N SER A 120 -6.29 -1.93 2.12
CA SER A 120 -5.45 -0.78 1.77
C SER A 120 -5.98 -0.17 0.48
N TRP A 121 -6.20 1.16 0.50
CA TRP A 121 -6.59 1.93 -0.66
C TRP A 121 -5.43 2.74 -1.21
N GLU A 122 -5.25 2.69 -2.52
CA GLU A 122 -4.25 3.47 -3.25
C GLU A 122 -4.84 3.93 -4.58
N VAL A 123 -4.43 5.09 -5.05
CA VAL A 123 -4.93 5.66 -6.29
C VAL A 123 -3.81 6.41 -7.02
N LYS A 124 -3.93 6.47 -8.35
CA LYS A 124 -3.05 7.31 -9.19
C LYS A 124 -3.84 7.89 -10.36
N TYR A 125 -3.36 8.95 -10.98
CA TYR A 125 -3.84 9.28 -12.32
C TYR A 125 -3.40 8.21 -13.33
N ALA A 126 -4.18 8.03 -14.39
CA ALA A 126 -3.89 6.98 -15.38
C ALA A 126 -2.51 7.12 -16.02
N GLN A 127 -2.03 8.36 -16.18
CA GLN A 127 -0.71 8.67 -16.74
C GLN A 127 0.44 8.52 -15.73
N ASP A 128 0.15 8.46 -14.44
CA ASP A 128 1.19 8.37 -13.40
C ASP A 128 1.69 6.94 -13.26
N LEU A 129 2.96 6.78 -12.91
CA LEU A 129 3.56 5.48 -12.66
C LEU A 129 3.33 5.01 -11.21
N GLN A 130 3.27 5.94 -10.26
CA GLN A 130 3.22 5.67 -8.84
C GLN A 130 1.82 5.84 -8.27
N PHE A 131 1.43 4.91 -7.40
CA PHE A 131 0.22 5.04 -6.58
C PHE A 131 0.48 5.95 -5.38
N SER A 132 -0.49 6.79 -5.09
CA SER A 132 -0.55 7.65 -3.90
C SER A 132 -1.57 7.10 -2.91
N LYS A 133 -1.34 7.38 -1.63
CA LYS A 133 -2.25 6.98 -0.55
C LYS A 133 -3.02 8.19 -0.04
N PRO A 134 -4.35 8.08 0.15
CA PRO A 134 -5.14 9.11 0.82
C PRO A 134 -4.76 9.23 2.30
N PHE A 135 -5.35 10.19 2.99
CA PHE A 135 -5.02 10.46 4.40
C PHE A 135 -5.24 9.25 5.32
N SER A 136 -6.26 8.43 5.09
CA SER A 136 -6.56 7.23 5.88
C SER A 136 -6.69 6.00 4.97
N PRO A 137 -5.57 5.48 4.43
CA PRO A 137 -5.61 4.48 3.38
C PRO A 137 -5.89 3.06 3.89
N TYR A 138 -5.85 2.82 5.19
CA TYR A 138 -6.05 1.51 5.79
C TYR A 138 -7.32 1.48 6.61
N PHE A 139 -8.18 0.51 6.36
CA PHE A 139 -9.43 0.32 7.10
C PHE A 139 -9.73 -1.17 7.26
N ASN A 140 -10.62 -1.51 8.19
CA ASN A 140 -11.09 -2.86 8.43
C ASN A 140 -12.62 -2.91 8.45
N ASP A 141 -13.16 -4.12 8.41
CA ASP A 141 -14.60 -4.40 8.35
C ASP A 141 -15.32 -4.31 9.69
N LYS A 142 -14.63 -3.94 10.78
CA LYS A 142 -15.17 -3.97 12.15
C LYS A 142 -16.60 -3.39 12.29
N PHE A 143 -16.92 -2.38 11.49
CA PHE A 143 -18.22 -1.71 11.54
C PHE A 143 -19.18 -2.10 10.42
N PHE A 144 -18.73 -2.88 9.43
CA PHE A 144 -19.54 -3.27 8.26
C PHE A 144 -19.37 -4.75 7.84
N ASN A 145 -18.80 -5.59 8.72
CA ASN A 145 -18.63 -7.02 8.46
C ASN A 145 -19.97 -7.66 8.05
N GLY A 146 -19.98 -8.27 6.87
CA GLY A 146 -21.17 -8.89 6.26
C GLY A 146 -22.21 -7.90 5.74
N LEU A 147 -21.89 -6.62 5.65
CA LEU A 147 -22.79 -5.59 5.14
C LEU A 147 -22.25 -5.03 3.82
N THR A 148 -23.14 -4.45 3.05
CA THR A 148 -22.76 -3.59 1.93
C THR A 148 -22.51 -2.18 2.47
N PHE A 149 -21.33 -1.66 2.22
CA PHE A 149 -20.87 -0.36 2.70
C PHE A 149 -20.42 0.52 1.54
N GLU A 150 -20.73 1.81 1.61
CA GLU A 150 -20.31 2.81 0.63
C GLU A 150 -19.39 3.81 1.31
N PHE A 151 -18.27 4.11 0.67
CA PHE A 151 -17.30 5.08 1.19
C PHE A 151 -16.61 5.85 0.05
N ALA A 152 -16.04 6.99 0.40
CA ALA A 152 -15.36 7.88 -0.53
C ALA A 152 -13.92 8.14 -0.12
N TYR A 153 -13.09 8.41 -1.13
CA TYR A 153 -11.73 8.88 -0.91
C TYR A 153 -11.43 10.15 -1.68
N GLU A 154 -10.71 11.04 -1.01
CA GLU A 154 -10.15 12.24 -1.58
C GLU A 154 -9.03 11.94 -2.58
N ASN A 155 -8.69 12.94 -3.39
CA ASN A 155 -7.57 12.94 -4.31
C ASN A 155 -6.26 13.28 -3.59
N PRO A 156 -5.41 12.29 -3.23
CA PRO A 156 -4.17 12.55 -2.51
C PRO A 156 -3.12 13.26 -3.38
N MET A 157 -3.17 13.12 -4.71
CA MET A 157 -2.20 13.73 -5.61
C MET A 157 -2.35 15.25 -5.63
N SER A 158 -3.58 15.77 -5.42
CA SER A 158 -3.84 17.20 -5.43
C SER A 158 -3.14 17.99 -4.32
N PHE A 159 -2.78 17.35 -3.21
CA PHE A 159 -2.05 17.97 -2.11
C PHE A 159 -0.59 18.29 -2.45
N ASN A 160 -0.02 17.57 -3.41
CA ASN A 160 1.35 17.73 -3.85
C ASN A 160 1.48 18.54 -5.16
N ASP A 161 0.36 19.03 -5.71
CA ASP A 161 0.38 19.88 -6.90
C ASP A 161 0.81 21.32 -6.53
N PRO A 162 2.01 21.77 -6.94
CA PRO A 162 2.50 23.10 -6.62
C PRO A 162 1.71 24.23 -7.32
N ASN A 163 0.99 23.89 -8.39
CA ASN A 163 0.15 24.81 -9.16
C ASN A 163 -1.33 24.67 -8.79
N GLY A 164 -1.65 23.78 -7.87
CA GLY A 164 -3.02 23.48 -7.45
C GLY A 164 -3.64 24.65 -6.68
N ASN A 165 -4.93 24.88 -6.92
CA ASN A 165 -5.70 25.82 -6.12
C ASN A 165 -6.11 25.16 -4.80
N ASP A 166 -5.78 25.79 -3.67
CA ASP A 166 -6.07 25.28 -2.32
C ASP A 166 -7.57 24.96 -2.10
N ALA A 167 -8.45 25.71 -2.77
CA ALA A 167 -9.90 25.49 -2.69
C ALA A 167 -10.34 24.13 -3.30
N TYR A 168 -9.50 23.52 -4.14
CA TYR A 168 -9.80 22.27 -4.84
C TYR A 168 -8.93 21.08 -4.36
N ARG A 169 -8.14 21.27 -3.31
CA ARG A 169 -7.35 20.19 -2.73
C ARG A 169 -8.26 19.08 -2.19
N GLY A 170 -7.88 17.86 -2.47
CA GLY A 170 -8.65 16.67 -2.10
C GLY A 170 -9.71 16.27 -3.12
N TYR A 171 -9.99 17.06 -4.15
CA TYR A 171 -11.01 16.73 -5.15
C TYR A 171 -10.39 16.22 -6.46
N TYR A 172 -11.07 15.27 -7.08
CA TYR A 172 -10.88 14.93 -8.49
C TYR A 172 -11.71 15.89 -9.35
N LYS A 173 -11.20 16.17 -10.53
CA LYS A 173 -11.88 17.01 -11.51
C LYS A 173 -12.72 16.16 -12.45
N LEU A 174 -13.86 16.69 -12.89
CA LEU A 174 -14.63 16.12 -13.99
C LEU A 174 -13.73 15.94 -15.24
N GLY A 175 -13.71 14.73 -15.77
CA GLY A 175 -12.84 14.31 -16.87
C GLY A 175 -11.51 13.66 -16.46
N ASP A 176 -11.14 13.71 -15.17
CA ASP A 176 -9.97 12.98 -14.68
C ASP A 176 -10.14 11.47 -14.91
N THR A 177 -9.05 10.80 -15.28
CA THR A 177 -9.01 9.35 -15.34
C THR A 177 -8.03 8.84 -14.29
N ILE A 178 -8.53 8.05 -13.36
CA ILE A 178 -7.77 7.50 -12.24
C ILE A 178 -7.78 5.99 -12.24
N VAL A 179 -6.71 5.40 -11.71
CA VAL A 179 -6.60 3.96 -11.44
C VAL A 179 -6.66 3.77 -9.94
N VAL A 180 -7.64 3.00 -9.50
CA VAL A 180 -7.85 2.66 -8.10
C VAL A 180 -7.32 1.27 -7.83
N LYS A 181 -6.63 1.10 -6.69
CA LYS A 181 -6.15 -0.18 -6.21
C LYS A 181 -6.64 -0.41 -4.78
N LEU A 182 -7.56 -1.36 -4.62
CA LEU A 182 -8.00 -1.87 -3.34
C LEU A 182 -7.30 -3.20 -3.06
N SER A 183 -6.48 -3.24 -2.03
CA SER A 183 -5.76 -4.46 -1.66
C SER A 183 -6.29 -5.01 -0.35
N LYS A 184 -6.61 -6.31 -0.33
CA LYS A 184 -6.88 -7.03 0.91
C LYS A 184 -5.57 -7.38 1.60
N ILE A 185 -5.48 -7.16 2.91
CA ILE A 185 -4.30 -7.41 3.74
C ILE A 185 -4.68 -8.18 5.01
N GLY A 186 -3.71 -8.81 5.65
CA GLY A 186 -3.94 -9.51 6.91
C GLY A 186 -4.17 -8.57 8.10
N GLY A 187 -4.85 -9.06 9.14
CA GLY A 187 -5.17 -8.26 10.32
C GLY A 187 -3.93 -7.81 11.13
N LYS A 188 -2.85 -8.60 11.12
CA LYS A 188 -1.59 -8.21 11.78
C LYS A 188 -0.92 -7.05 11.03
N GLU A 189 -0.91 -7.12 9.71
CA GLU A 189 -0.39 -6.10 8.80
C GLU A 189 -1.20 -4.80 8.92
N TYR A 190 -2.53 -4.91 8.97
CA TYR A 190 -3.42 -3.78 9.23
C TYR A 190 -3.07 -3.08 10.55
N ASN A 191 -2.94 -3.81 11.65
CA ASN A 191 -2.59 -3.25 12.95
C ASN A 191 -1.26 -2.50 12.94
N TYR A 192 -0.27 -3.00 12.18
CA TYR A 192 0.99 -2.29 11.98
C TYR A 192 0.78 -0.96 11.27
N PHE A 193 0.08 -0.96 10.14
CA PHE A 193 -0.13 0.24 9.34
C PHE A 193 -1.00 1.27 10.04
N GLU A 194 -2.10 0.85 10.66
CA GLU A 194 -2.98 1.74 11.42
C GLU A 194 -2.20 2.49 12.50
N LYS A 195 -1.43 1.77 13.33
CA LYS A 195 -0.66 2.39 14.40
C LYS A 195 0.49 3.25 13.88
N LYS A 196 1.17 2.81 12.81
CA LYS A 196 2.21 3.60 12.15
C LYS A 196 1.65 4.93 11.62
N TYR A 197 0.52 4.88 10.91
CA TYR A 197 -0.12 6.09 10.38
C TYR A 197 -0.59 7.02 11.49
N ASN A 198 -1.27 6.49 12.49
CA ASN A 198 -1.70 7.28 13.65
C ASN A 198 -0.51 7.98 14.33
N GLN A 199 0.63 7.31 14.46
CA GLN A 199 1.83 7.89 15.06
C GLN A 199 2.43 9.00 14.18
N ILE A 200 2.47 8.83 12.87
CA ILE A 200 2.98 9.84 11.93
C ILE A 200 2.11 11.11 11.99
N TYR A 201 0.80 10.96 11.94
CA TYR A 201 -0.12 12.10 11.91
C TYR A 201 -0.36 12.75 13.29
N SER A 202 -0.22 11.99 14.38
CA SER A 202 -0.32 12.54 15.73
C SER A 202 1.01 13.06 16.28
N GLY A 203 2.13 12.70 15.70
CA GLY A 203 3.48 12.97 16.22
C GLY A 203 3.86 14.45 16.35
N GLY A 204 3.11 15.36 15.71
CA GLY A 204 3.26 16.81 15.88
C GLY A 204 2.43 17.43 17.01
N SER A 205 1.57 16.65 17.66
CA SER A 205 0.74 17.14 18.75
C SER A 205 1.48 17.05 20.11
N PRO A 206 1.46 18.09 20.93
CA PRO A 206 2.04 18.04 22.28
C PRO A 206 1.33 17.05 23.21
N PHE A 207 0.17 16.54 22.79
CA PHE A 207 -0.61 15.52 23.50
C PHE A 207 -0.47 14.12 22.89
N ALA A 208 0.41 13.95 21.89
CA ALA A 208 0.63 12.65 21.27
C ALA A 208 1.22 11.67 22.29
N VAL A 209 0.54 10.57 22.49
CA VAL A 209 1.07 9.45 23.28
C VAL A 209 1.86 8.55 22.34
N PRO A 210 3.16 8.34 22.58
CA PRO A 210 3.94 7.40 21.78
C PRO A 210 3.29 6.02 21.81
N THR A 211 2.93 5.51 20.65
CA THR A 211 2.33 4.17 20.50
C THR A 211 3.39 3.21 20.02
N ASN A 212 3.51 2.06 20.68
CA ASN A 212 4.38 1.00 20.15
C ASN A 212 3.74 0.41 18.88
N VAL A 213 4.40 0.57 17.75
CA VAL A 213 3.95 -0.02 16.48
C VAL A 213 4.28 -1.52 16.50
N PRO A 214 3.27 -2.41 16.45
CA PRO A 214 3.51 -3.85 16.51
C PRO A 214 4.24 -4.31 15.25
N THR A 215 5.13 -5.26 15.38
CA THR A 215 5.77 -5.95 14.25
C THR A 215 5.17 -7.34 14.09
N ASN A 216 5.12 -7.87 12.87
CA ASN A 216 4.85 -9.29 12.64
C ASN A 216 6.14 -10.08 12.37
N ILE A 217 7.31 -9.44 12.56
CA ILE A 217 8.63 -10.06 12.37
C ILE A 217 9.14 -10.60 13.71
N GLU A 218 9.40 -11.88 13.77
CA GLU A 218 10.05 -12.55 14.89
C GLU A 218 11.56 -12.31 14.87
N GLY A 219 12.21 -12.43 16.03
CA GLY A 219 13.66 -12.22 16.15
C GLY A 219 14.05 -10.80 16.57
N GLY A 220 13.08 -9.89 16.82
CA GLY A 220 13.33 -8.55 17.38
C GLY A 220 13.63 -7.48 16.34
N ALA A 221 13.38 -7.72 15.06
CA ALA A 221 13.42 -6.68 14.04
C ALA A 221 12.15 -5.83 14.06
N LEU A 222 12.27 -4.57 13.68
CA LEU A 222 11.15 -3.65 13.48
C LEU A 222 10.71 -3.69 12.03
N GLY A 223 9.39 -3.64 11.79
CA GLY A 223 8.84 -3.60 10.44
C GLY A 223 7.64 -4.51 10.25
N VAL A 224 7.26 -4.72 9.00
CA VAL A 224 6.15 -5.60 8.62
C VAL A 224 6.51 -6.36 7.35
N TRP A 225 6.19 -7.63 7.32
CA TRP A 225 6.11 -8.44 6.12
C TRP A 225 4.64 -8.53 5.71
N VAL A 226 4.30 -8.07 4.51
CA VAL A 226 2.91 -7.94 4.08
C VAL A 226 2.70 -8.57 2.70
N ALA A 227 1.65 -9.36 2.57
CA ALA A 227 1.12 -9.84 1.31
C ALA A 227 -0.10 -9.00 0.91
N TYR A 228 -0.06 -8.41 -0.28
CA TYR A 228 -1.17 -7.66 -0.85
C TYR A 228 -1.90 -8.52 -1.87
N SER A 229 -3.25 -8.47 -1.81
CA SER A 229 -4.12 -9.07 -2.82
C SER A 229 -4.93 -7.96 -3.50
N PRO A 230 -4.40 -7.35 -4.56
CA PRO A 230 -5.01 -6.17 -5.18
C PRO A 230 -6.16 -6.54 -6.12
N TRP A 231 -7.22 -5.75 -6.04
CA TRP A 231 -8.15 -5.47 -7.12
C TRP A 231 -7.80 -4.10 -7.70
N ILE A 232 -7.79 -3.98 -9.01
CA ILE A 232 -7.41 -2.74 -9.71
C ILE A 232 -8.45 -2.45 -10.78
N ASP A 233 -8.93 -1.21 -10.83
CA ASP A 233 -9.85 -0.75 -11.86
C ASP A 233 -9.61 0.72 -12.20
N THR A 234 -10.18 1.16 -13.32
CA THR A 234 -10.05 2.52 -13.85
C THR A 234 -11.38 3.24 -13.77
N LEU A 235 -11.35 4.45 -13.23
CA LEU A 235 -12.50 5.34 -13.12
C LEU A 235 -12.28 6.60 -13.95
N VAL A 236 -13.25 6.91 -14.82
CA VAL A 236 -13.37 8.23 -15.44
C VAL A 236 -14.36 9.05 -14.61
N CYS A 237 -13.91 10.21 -14.12
CA CYS A 237 -14.74 11.14 -13.34
C CYS A 237 -15.76 11.84 -14.25
N GLN A 238 -17.01 11.34 -14.29
CA GLN A 238 -18.08 11.83 -15.18
C GLN A 238 -19.46 11.83 -14.50
#